data_441c00847eacfeb8cc6389c8fe3fc731
#
_entry.id   441c00847eacfeb8cc6389c8fe3fc731
#
_cell.length_a   1.000
_cell.length_b   1.000
_cell.length_c   1.000
_cell.angle_alpha   90.00
_cell.angle_beta   90.00
_cell.angle_gamma   90.00
#
_symmetry.space_group_name_H-M   'P 1'
#
loop_
_entity.id
_entity.type
_entity.pdbx_description
1 polymer ?
#
loop_
_entity_poly.entity_id
_entity_poly.type
_entity_poly.pdbx_seq_one_letter_code
_entity_poly.pdbx_strand_id
1 'polypeptide(L)'
;CQIEIDILSEPIGKQDQYICAYGGFNFIQFNSDDTVFVDPVICPHETKESLNNKLMLFYTGVERVSSSILQEQEQKTQVNLEHLDKLVILAQELKENLIHNNIEAIGAILDEGWHYKRKLASKVSNTRIDEYYALARKAGAAGGKILGAGGGGFLLLYVDEKYQKEVRKALSHLVESPFEFEPQGSKIIYVNDQVPLSSMRLKREKKISFRDKNKTKEMAI
;
A
#
# COMPACT_ATOMS: atom_id res chain seq x y z
N CYS A 1 10.07 -2.68 9.54
CA CYS A 1 9.23 -3.78 10.03
C CYS A 1 9.44 -4.01 11.53
N GLN A 2 10.66 -4.35 11.99
CA GLN A 2 10.93 -4.69 13.38
C GLN A 2 10.39 -3.69 14.43
N ILE A 3 10.48 -2.38 14.15
CA ILE A 3 10.00 -1.36 15.10
C ILE A 3 8.48 -1.40 15.21
N GLU A 4 7.77 -1.39 14.06
CA GLU A 4 6.32 -1.26 14.05
C GLU A 4 5.63 -2.59 14.40
N ILE A 5 6.11 -3.71 13.86
CA ILE A 5 5.48 -5.03 14.04
C ILE A 5 5.91 -5.67 15.35
N ASP A 6 7.25 -5.83 15.58
CA ASP A 6 7.74 -6.61 16.72
C ASP A 6 7.75 -5.81 18.03
N ILE A 7 8.05 -4.49 17.97
CA ILE A 7 8.21 -3.66 19.16
C ILE A 7 6.92 -2.96 19.54
N LEU A 8 6.21 -2.37 18.56
CA LEU A 8 4.98 -1.62 18.80
C LEU A 8 3.73 -2.50 18.67
N SER A 9 3.86 -3.71 18.12
CA SER A 9 2.76 -4.66 17.88
C SER A 9 1.61 -4.08 17.05
N GLU A 10 1.97 -3.25 16.04
CA GLU A 10 0.98 -2.74 15.10
C GLU A 10 0.49 -3.86 14.17
N PRO A 11 -0.82 -3.98 13.92
CA PRO A 11 -1.41 -5.01 13.06
C PRO A 11 -1.26 -4.65 11.57
N ILE A 12 -0.02 -4.43 11.12
CA ILE A 12 0.30 -3.97 9.77
C ILE A 12 1.10 -5.02 9.00
N GLY A 13 0.98 -4.98 7.66
CA GLY A 13 1.85 -5.73 6.78
C GLY A 13 3.22 -5.07 6.59
N LYS A 14 4.10 -5.74 5.83
CA LYS A 14 5.48 -5.32 5.58
C LYS A 14 5.63 -4.49 4.28
N GLN A 15 4.56 -4.30 3.50
CA GLN A 15 4.62 -3.75 2.14
C GLN A 15 5.22 -2.34 2.09
N ASP A 16 4.69 -1.44 2.92
CA ASP A 16 5.06 -0.01 2.87
C ASP A 16 6.54 0.19 3.26
N GLN A 17 7.02 -0.56 4.25
CA GLN A 17 8.41 -0.51 4.71
C GLN A 17 9.37 -1.00 3.62
N TYR A 18 9.01 -2.08 2.91
CA TYR A 18 9.82 -2.61 1.83
C TYR A 18 9.87 -1.65 0.64
N ILE A 19 8.73 -1.17 0.15
CA ILE A 19 8.73 -0.27 -1.01
C ILE A 19 9.42 1.07 -0.70
N CYS A 20 9.28 1.62 0.50
CA CYS A 20 9.99 2.83 0.91
C CYS A 20 11.51 2.61 1.02
N ALA A 21 11.95 1.40 1.39
CA ALA A 21 13.37 1.08 1.45
C ALA A 21 13.98 0.89 0.06
N TYR A 22 13.29 0.19 -0.84
CA TYR A 22 13.79 -0.15 -2.16
C TYR A 22 13.53 0.94 -3.21
N GLY A 23 12.33 1.56 -3.19
CA GLY A 23 11.88 2.48 -4.24
C GLY A 23 11.63 1.79 -5.57
N GLY A 24 11.20 2.54 -6.57
CA GLY A 24 10.99 2.03 -7.93
C GLY A 24 9.80 1.07 -8.07
N PHE A 25 9.80 0.29 -9.16
CA PHE A 25 8.80 -0.73 -9.42
C PHE A 25 9.31 -2.09 -8.98
N ASN A 26 8.63 -2.71 -8.01
CA ASN A 26 9.02 -4.02 -7.51
C ASN A 26 7.81 -4.94 -7.39
N PHE A 27 8.02 -6.20 -7.73
CA PHE A 27 7.15 -7.30 -7.30
C PHE A 27 7.72 -7.85 -6.00
N ILE A 28 6.99 -7.67 -4.91
CA ILE A 28 7.44 -8.08 -3.58
C ILE A 28 6.63 -9.30 -3.15
N GLN A 29 7.31 -10.41 -2.93
CA GLN A 29 6.71 -11.67 -2.49
C GLN A 29 7.01 -11.90 -1.02
N PHE A 30 5.97 -11.96 -0.21
CA PHE A 30 6.03 -12.32 1.21
C PHE A 30 5.65 -13.80 1.35
N ASN A 31 6.56 -14.60 1.88
CA ASN A 31 6.36 -16.04 2.02
C ASN A 31 5.92 -16.41 3.44
N SER A 32 5.33 -17.60 3.59
CA SER A 32 4.84 -18.13 4.87
C SER A 32 5.94 -18.46 5.88
N ASP A 33 7.19 -18.57 5.43
CA ASP A 33 8.38 -18.75 6.26
C ASP A 33 9.06 -17.43 6.66
N ASP A 34 8.35 -16.30 6.49
CA ASP A 34 8.83 -14.93 6.73
C ASP A 34 9.93 -14.45 5.76
N THR A 35 10.37 -15.24 4.80
CA THR A 35 11.28 -14.76 3.75
C THR A 35 10.56 -13.79 2.83
N VAL A 36 11.31 -12.80 2.32
CA VAL A 36 10.78 -11.80 1.39
C VAL A 36 11.69 -11.71 0.17
N PHE A 37 11.10 -11.86 -1.01
CA PHE A 37 11.77 -11.63 -2.28
C PHE A 37 11.32 -10.30 -2.87
N VAL A 38 12.27 -9.45 -3.21
CA VAL A 38 12.04 -8.19 -3.92
C VAL A 38 12.60 -8.32 -5.31
N ASP A 39 11.72 -8.36 -6.30
CA ASP A 39 12.04 -8.56 -7.70
C ASP A 39 11.73 -7.26 -8.47
N PRO A 40 12.76 -6.49 -8.92
CA PRO A 40 12.55 -5.29 -9.69
C PRO A 40 11.83 -5.58 -11.00
N VAL A 41 10.72 -4.89 -11.26
CA VAL A 41 9.99 -4.99 -12.52
C VAL A 41 10.73 -4.17 -13.59
N ILE A 42 11.45 -4.89 -14.45
CA ILE A 42 12.20 -4.30 -15.56
C ILE A 42 11.24 -4.11 -16.73
N CYS A 43 10.90 -2.87 -17.02
CA CYS A 43 10.09 -2.49 -18.18
C CYS A 43 10.68 -1.25 -18.86
N PRO A 44 10.36 -1.00 -20.16
CA PRO A 44 10.81 0.19 -20.88
C PRO A 44 10.45 1.49 -20.15
N HIS A 45 11.23 2.53 -20.37
CA HIS A 45 10.97 3.86 -19.80
C HIS A 45 9.61 4.39 -20.24
N GLU A 46 9.29 4.19 -21.53
CA GLU A 46 8.01 4.62 -22.12
C GLU A 46 6.81 3.94 -21.44
N THR A 47 6.97 2.68 -20.99
CA THR A 47 5.93 1.97 -20.23
C THR A 47 5.63 2.68 -18.90
N LYS A 48 6.68 3.07 -18.19
CA LYS A 48 6.55 3.78 -16.91
C LYS A 48 5.95 5.17 -17.09
N GLU A 49 6.41 5.89 -18.08
CA GLU A 49 5.92 7.23 -18.42
C GLU A 49 4.43 7.18 -18.83
N SER A 50 4.08 6.27 -19.75
CA SER A 50 2.70 6.07 -20.20
C SER A 50 1.78 5.64 -19.05
N LEU A 51 2.27 4.77 -18.15
CA LEU A 51 1.51 4.40 -16.95
C LEU A 51 1.32 5.61 -16.03
N ASN A 52 2.39 6.38 -15.76
CA ASN A 52 2.29 7.57 -14.90
C ASN A 52 1.27 8.57 -15.46
N ASN A 53 1.27 8.79 -16.79
CA ASN A 53 0.35 9.70 -17.45
C ASN A 53 -1.11 9.23 -17.38
N LYS A 54 -1.37 7.93 -17.26
CA LYS A 54 -2.72 7.35 -17.14
C LYS A 54 -3.20 7.17 -15.70
N LEU A 55 -2.35 7.38 -14.72
CA LEU A 55 -2.74 7.29 -13.32
C LEU A 55 -3.14 8.66 -12.78
N MET A 56 -4.26 8.70 -12.07
CA MET A 56 -4.75 9.88 -11.36
C MET A 56 -4.95 9.53 -9.88
N LEU A 57 -4.55 10.44 -8.99
CA LEU A 57 -4.62 10.24 -7.55
C LEU A 57 -5.49 11.33 -6.92
N PHE A 58 -6.54 10.93 -6.19
CA PHE A 58 -7.45 11.86 -5.53
C PHE A 58 -7.48 11.62 -4.03
N TYR A 59 -7.31 12.68 -3.24
CA TYR A 59 -7.51 12.62 -1.80
C TYR A 59 -9.01 12.64 -1.48
N THR A 60 -9.49 11.62 -0.77
CA THR A 60 -10.92 11.44 -0.49
C THR A 60 -11.45 12.35 0.62
N GLY A 61 -10.57 13.01 1.38
CA GLY A 61 -10.96 13.79 2.56
C GLY A 61 -11.49 12.95 3.73
N VAL A 62 -11.34 11.62 3.66
CA VAL A 62 -11.78 10.70 4.72
C VAL A 62 -10.56 10.23 5.50
N GLU A 63 -10.49 10.62 6.77
CA GLU A 63 -9.52 10.09 7.72
C GLU A 63 -10.05 8.81 8.36
N ARG A 64 -9.12 7.91 8.67
CA ARG A 64 -9.46 6.62 9.28
C ARG A 64 -8.39 6.11 10.23
N VAL A 65 -8.79 5.26 11.13
CA VAL A 65 -7.88 4.44 11.94
C VAL A 65 -7.60 3.14 11.16
N SER A 66 -6.46 3.07 10.49
CA SER A 66 -6.08 1.93 9.63
C SER A 66 -5.92 0.64 10.41
N SER A 67 -5.44 0.68 11.66
CA SER A 67 -5.23 -0.49 12.51
C SER A 67 -6.51 -1.31 12.70
N SER A 68 -7.68 -0.67 12.87
CA SER A 68 -8.94 -1.41 13.03
C SER A 68 -9.36 -2.20 11.79
N ILE A 69 -9.05 -1.68 10.58
CA ILE A 69 -9.35 -2.36 9.31
C ILE A 69 -8.40 -3.54 9.11
N LEU A 70 -7.11 -3.32 9.39
CA LEU A 70 -6.07 -4.34 9.24
C LEU A 70 -6.26 -5.48 10.25
N GLN A 71 -6.64 -5.16 11.48
CA GLN A 71 -6.99 -6.17 12.49
C GLN A 71 -8.18 -7.03 12.05
N GLU A 72 -9.23 -6.43 11.46
CA GLU A 72 -10.36 -7.20 10.92
C GLU A 72 -9.91 -8.09 9.74
N GLN A 73 -9.03 -7.59 8.86
CA GLN A 73 -8.47 -8.38 7.75
C GLN A 73 -7.68 -9.58 8.27
N GLU A 74 -6.84 -9.39 9.29
CA GLU A 74 -6.06 -10.45 9.93
C GLU A 74 -6.99 -11.53 10.50
N GLN A 75 -8.00 -11.14 11.28
CA GLN A 75 -8.97 -12.06 11.87
C GLN A 75 -9.77 -12.85 10.81
N LYS A 76 -9.99 -12.25 9.64
CA LYS A 76 -10.74 -12.86 8.53
C LYS A 76 -9.89 -13.55 7.48
N THR A 77 -8.57 -13.67 7.70
CA THR A 77 -7.64 -14.26 6.70
C THR A 77 -8.13 -15.62 6.20
N GLN A 78 -8.51 -16.53 7.10
CA GLN A 78 -8.92 -17.89 6.73
C GLN A 78 -10.19 -17.92 5.87
N VAL A 79 -11.17 -17.07 6.15
CA VAL A 79 -12.41 -17.01 5.36
C VAL A 79 -12.24 -16.25 4.04
N ASN A 80 -11.16 -15.47 3.91
CA ASN A 80 -10.86 -14.67 2.75
C ASN A 80 -9.77 -15.28 1.83
N LEU A 81 -9.31 -16.51 2.08
CA LEU A 81 -8.20 -17.14 1.32
C LEU A 81 -8.44 -17.07 -0.20
N GLU A 82 -9.63 -17.41 -0.67
CA GLU A 82 -9.97 -17.34 -2.10
C GLU A 82 -9.79 -15.92 -2.67
N HIS A 83 -10.20 -14.89 -1.93
CA HIS A 83 -10.05 -13.50 -2.35
C HIS A 83 -8.59 -13.06 -2.32
N LEU A 84 -7.82 -13.50 -1.34
CA LEU A 84 -6.38 -13.23 -1.22
C LEU A 84 -5.60 -13.90 -2.35
N ASP A 85 -5.90 -15.17 -2.68
CA ASP A 85 -5.29 -15.88 -3.80
C ASP A 85 -5.56 -15.18 -5.15
N LYS A 86 -6.79 -14.66 -5.35
CA LYS A 86 -7.11 -13.86 -6.53
C LYS A 86 -6.29 -12.57 -6.59
N LEU A 87 -6.09 -11.89 -5.47
CA LEU A 87 -5.24 -10.69 -5.42
C LEU A 87 -3.77 -10.99 -5.74
N VAL A 88 -3.26 -12.17 -5.33
CA VAL A 88 -1.91 -12.62 -5.69
C VAL A 88 -1.80 -12.86 -7.19
N ILE A 89 -2.78 -13.57 -7.79
CA ILE A 89 -2.82 -13.79 -9.24
C ILE A 89 -2.84 -12.46 -10.00
N LEU A 90 -3.70 -11.52 -9.62
CA LEU A 90 -3.78 -10.20 -10.25
C LEU A 90 -2.48 -9.40 -10.11
N ALA A 91 -1.75 -9.54 -9.00
CA ALA A 91 -0.44 -8.91 -8.84
C ALA A 91 0.60 -9.50 -9.81
N GLN A 92 0.58 -10.82 -10.06
CA GLN A 92 1.42 -11.48 -11.05
C GLN A 92 1.05 -11.05 -12.47
N GLU A 93 -0.24 -11.00 -12.80
CA GLU A 93 -0.73 -10.51 -14.09
C GLU A 93 -0.32 -9.06 -14.33
N LEU A 94 -0.39 -8.21 -13.31
CA LEU A 94 0.05 -6.82 -13.39
C LEU A 94 1.54 -6.73 -13.74
N LYS A 95 2.39 -7.52 -13.06
CA LYS A 95 3.82 -7.60 -13.34
C LYS A 95 4.08 -8.00 -14.80
N GLU A 96 3.44 -9.09 -15.28
CA GLU A 96 3.60 -9.57 -16.64
C GLU A 96 3.16 -8.53 -17.69
N ASN A 97 2.03 -7.86 -17.46
CA ASN A 97 1.56 -6.82 -18.35
C ASN A 97 2.52 -5.61 -18.42
N LEU A 98 3.15 -5.23 -17.29
CA LEU A 98 4.17 -4.18 -17.26
C LEU A 98 5.44 -4.58 -18.05
N ILE A 99 5.92 -5.80 -17.88
CA ILE A 99 7.10 -6.33 -18.59
C ILE A 99 6.85 -6.35 -20.10
N HIS A 100 5.64 -6.72 -20.53
CA HIS A 100 5.27 -6.83 -21.94
C HIS A 100 4.70 -5.51 -22.53
N ASN A 101 4.79 -4.38 -21.83
CA ASN A 101 4.28 -3.08 -22.27
C ASN A 101 2.77 -3.08 -22.59
N ASN A 102 1.99 -3.97 -21.96
CA ASN A 102 0.55 -4.04 -22.13
C ASN A 102 -0.16 -3.23 -21.02
N ILE A 103 0.03 -1.91 -21.05
CA ILE A 103 -0.52 -1.03 -19.99
C ILE A 103 -2.05 -0.91 -20.06
N GLU A 104 -2.67 -1.19 -21.18
CA GLU A 104 -4.13 -1.10 -21.34
C GLU A 104 -4.90 -2.10 -20.46
N ALA A 105 -4.28 -3.24 -20.13
CA ALA A 105 -4.86 -4.23 -19.23
C ALA A 105 -4.91 -3.76 -17.75
N ILE A 106 -4.06 -2.80 -17.38
CA ILE A 106 -3.86 -2.42 -15.97
C ILE A 106 -5.14 -1.87 -15.34
N GLY A 107 -5.92 -1.10 -16.09
CA GLY A 107 -7.19 -0.58 -15.60
C GLY A 107 -8.16 -1.68 -15.15
N ALA A 108 -8.33 -2.73 -15.97
CA ALA A 108 -9.19 -3.87 -15.66
C ALA A 108 -8.67 -4.67 -14.45
N ILE A 109 -7.34 -4.90 -14.38
CA ILE A 109 -6.69 -5.58 -13.25
C ILE A 109 -6.91 -4.81 -11.94
N LEU A 110 -6.79 -3.49 -11.97
CA LEU A 110 -7.05 -2.66 -10.78
C LEU A 110 -8.52 -2.68 -10.36
N ASP A 111 -9.46 -2.67 -11.31
CA ASP A 111 -10.90 -2.78 -11.05
C ASP A 111 -11.24 -4.12 -10.38
N GLU A 112 -10.77 -5.21 -10.95
CA GLU A 112 -10.98 -6.55 -10.40
C GLU A 112 -10.35 -6.67 -9.00
N GLY A 113 -9.11 -6.22 -8.84
CA GLY A 113 -8.42 -6.22 -7.55
C GLY A 113 -9.16 -5.41 -6.49
N TRP A 114 -9.77 -4.27 -6.87
CA TRP A 114 -10.60 -3.49 -5.97
C TRP A 114 -11.84 -4.25 -5.52
N HIS A 115 -12.49 -4.97 -6.43
CA HIS A 115 -13.65 -5.82 -6.10
C HIS A 115 -13.33 -6.91 -5.07
N TYR A 116 -12.17 -7.56 -5.16
CA TYR A 116 -11.73 -8.53 -4.15
C TYR A 116 -11.31 -7.85 -2.85
N LYS A 117 -10.54 -6.76 -2.93
CA LYS A 117 -10.06 -6.04 -1.75
C LYS A 117 -11.19 -5.56 -0.85
N ARG A 118 -12.30 -5.07 -1.43
CA ARG A 118 -13.48 -4.60 -0.68
C ARG A 118 -14.13 -5.69 0.18
N LYS A 119 -13.92 -6.96 -0.15
CA LYS A 119 -14.50 -8.11 0.57
C LYS A 119 -13.66 -8.53 1.78
N LEU A 120 -12.41 -8.08 1.89
CA LEU A 120 -11.49 -8.52 2.95
C LEU A 120 -11.90 -8.06 4.34
N ALA A 121 -12.50 -6.87 4.47
CA ALA A 121 -13.03 -6.36 5.72
C ALA A 121 -14.17 -5.37 5.48
N SER A 122 -15.02 -5.20 6.49
CA SER A 122 -16.26 -4.42 6.39
C SER A 122 -16.04 -2.94 6.12
N LYS A 123 -14.89 -2.39 6.56
CA LYS A 123 -14.54 -0.97 6.47
C LYS A 123 -13.52 -0.64 5.39
N VAL A 124 -13.16 -1.57 4.51
CA VAL A 124 -12.26 -1.31 3.36
C VAL A 124 -12.87 -0.31 2.39
N SER A 125 -14.20 -0.33 2.23
CA SER A 125 -14.94 0.70 1.51
C SER A 125 -16.08 1.25 2.36
N ASN A 126 -16.69 2.33 1.90
CA ASN A 126 -17.89 2.94 2.47
C ASN A 126 -18.69 3.63 1.36
N THR A 127 -19.90 4.08 1.67
CA THR A 127 -20.82 4.70 0.69
C THR A 127 -20.17 5.85 -0.09
N ARG A 128 -19.39 6.71 0.57
CA ARG A 128 -18.69 7.82 -0.10
C ARG A 128 -17.65 7.33 -1.10
N ILE A 129 -16.83 6.37 -0.70
CA ILE A 129 -15.80 5.78 -1.59
C ILE A 129 -16.46 5.09 -2.77
N ASP A 130 -17.55 4.36 -2.53
CA ASP A 130 -18.29 3.66 -3.58
C ASP A 130 -18.90 4.66 -4.57
N GLU A 131 -19.45 5.78 -4.10
CA GLU A 131 -19.95 6.87 -4.93
C GLU A 131 -18.83 7.51 -5.77
N TYR A 132 -17.68 7.84 -5.16
CA TYR A 132 -16.54 8.42 -5.89
C TYR A 132 -16.03 7.48 -6.96
N TYR A 133 -15.91 6.21 -6.63
CA TYR A 133 -15.50 5.19 -7.59
C TYR A 133 -16.49 5.05 -8.74
N ALA A 134 -17.78 4.98 -8.45
CA ALA A 134 -18.84 4.91 -9.46
C ALA A 134 -18.86 6.14 -10.37
N LEU A 135 -18.69 7.35 -9.82
CA LEU A 135 -18.59 8.60 -10.61
C LEU A 135 -17.37 8.55 -11.55
N ALA A 136 -16.21 8.12 -11.04
CA ALA A 136 -14.98 7.98 -11.84
C ALA A 136 -15.17 6.98 -12.99
N ARG A 137 -15.73 5.79 -12.70
CA ARG A 137 -16.03 4.76 -13.71
C ARG A 137 -16.98 5.27 -14.79
N LYS A 138 -18.03 5.97 -14.41
CA LYS A 138 -18.99 6.60 -15.35
C LYS A 138 -18.34 7.68 -16.21
N ALA A 139 -17.35 8.38 -15.68
CA ALA A 139 -16.60 9.42 -16.39
C ALA A 139 -15.47 8.88 -17.29
N GLY A 140 -15.22 7.55 -17.30
CA GLY A 140 -14.27 6.89 -18.20
C GLY A 140 -13.03 6.31 -17.53
N ALA A 141 -12.96 6.26 -16.20
CA ALA A 141 -11.90 5.52 -15.52
C ALA A 141 -12.02 4.01 -15.82
N ALA A 142 -10.95 3.38 -16.27
CA ALA A 142 -10.93 1.95 -16.59
C ALA A 142 -10.84 1.07 -15.34
N GLY A 143 -10.42 1.62 -14.22
CA GLY A 143 -10.35 0.95 -12.93
C GLY A 143 -9.61 1.78 -11.91
N GLY A 144 -9.42 1.22 -10.72
CA GLY A 144 -8.73 1.91 -9.63
C GLY A 144 -8.92 1.23 -8.28
N LYS A 145 -8.37 1.81 -7.24
CA LYS A 145 -8.48 1.29 -5.86
C LYS A 145 -8.21 2.38 -4.82
N ILE A 146 -8.70 2.19 -3.61
CA ILE A 146 -8.18 2.94 -2.47
C ILE A 146 -6.82 2.35 -2.07
N LEU A 147 -5.84 3.23 -1.87
CA LEU A 147 -4.50 2.86 -1.44
C LEU A 147 -4.46 2.53 0.07
N GLY A 148 -3.46 1.74 0.48
CA GLY A 148 -3.26 1.32 1.87
C GLY A 148 -4.38 0.40 2.38
N ALA A 149 -4.75 0.51 3.65
CA ALA A 149 -5.72 -0.36 4.32
C ALA A 149 -7.15 -0.28 3.75
N GLY A 150 -7.50 0.81 3.06
CA GLY A 150 -8.87 1.11 2.64
C GLY A 150 -9.58 2.11 3.58
N GLY A 151 -10.88 2.30 3.41
CA GLY A 151 -11.72 3.14 4.27
C GLY A 151 -11.56 4.66 4.09
N GLY A 152 -10.56 5.11 3.36
CA GLY A 152 -10.26 6.53 3.11
C GLY A 152 -8.85 6.74 2.56
N GLY A 153 -8.33 7.95 2.67
CA GLY A 153 -7.03 8.33 2.12
C GLY A 153 -7.10 8.61 0.62
N PHE A 154 -6.31 7.92 -0.19
CA PHE A 154 -6.18 8.22 -1.62
C PHE A 154 -6.88 7.19 -2.51
N LEU A 155 -7.64 7.69 -3.46
CA LEU A 155 -8.22 6.93 -4.56
C LEU A 155 -7.29 7.03 -5.77
N LEU A 156 -6.68 5.91 -6.16
CA LEU A 156 -5.91 5.76 -7.38
C LEU A 156 -6.82 5.27 -8.50
N LEU A 157 -6.80 5.95 -9.64
CA LEU A 157 -7.58 5.63 -10.82
C LEU A 157 -6.67 5.44 -12.04
N TYR A 158 -6.97 4.48 -12.88
CA TYR A 158 -6.40 4.35 -14.21
C TYR A 158 -7.37 4.96 -15.23
N VAL A 159 -6.91 6.00 -15.93
CA VAL A 159 -7.74 6.82 -16.82
C VAL A 159 -6.96 7.14 -18.08
N ASP A 160 -7.48 6.72 -19.23
CA ASP A 160 -6.93 7.15 -20.52
C ASP A 160 -6.99 8.69 -20.62
N GLU A 161 -5.95 9.31 -21.16
CA GLU A 161 -5.78 10.77 -21.19
C GLU A 161 -7.00 11.51 -21.74
N LYS A 162 -7.67 10.93 -22.75
CA LYS A 162 -8.87 11.49 -23.36
C LYS A 162 -10.07 11.64 -22.40
N TYR A 163 -10.11 10.84 -21.31
CA TYR A 163 -11.18 10.88 -20.32
C TYR A 163 -10.80 11.62 -19.02
N GLN A 164 -9.54 12.00 -18.84
CA GLN A 164 -9.07 12.60 -17.59
C GLN A 164 -9.81 13.91 -17.25
N LYS A 165 -10.13 14.71 -18.27
CA LYS A 165 -10.91 15.95 -18.08
C LYS A 165 -12.29 15.68 -17.50
N GLU A 166 -12.96 14.64 -17.99
CA GLU A 166 -14.30 14.27 -17.51
C GLU A 166 -14.23 13.67 -16.09
N VAL A 167 -13.19 12.88 -15.79
CA VAL A 167 -12.97 12.37 -14.43
C VAL A 167 -12.68 13.51 -13.45
N ARG A 168 -11.83 14.49 -13.81
CA ARG A 168 -11.60 15.70 -12.97
C ARG A 168 -12.89 16.46 -12.71
N LYS A 169 -13.75 16.59 -13.71
CA LYS A 169 -15.05 17.24 -13.56
C LYS A 169 -15.99 16.45 -12.64
N ALA A 170 -16.05 15.13 -12.80
CA ALA A 170 -16.89 14.25 -11.98
C ALA A 170 -16.46 14.23 -10.52
N LEU A 171 -15.15 14.33 -10.25
CA LEU A 171 -14.54 14.33 -8.93
C LEU A 171 -14.08 15.72 -8.48
N SER A 172 -14.64 16.80 -9.00
CA SER A 172 -14.21 18.19 -8.75
C SER A 172 -14.28 18.62 -7.27
N HIS A 173 -14.98 17.87 -6.45
CA HIS A 173 -15.06 18.07 -4.99
C HIS A 173 -13.92 17.37 -4.22
N LEU A 174 -13.09 16.57 -4.89
CA LEU A 174 -11.90 15.95 -4.32
C LEU A 174 -10.65 16.73 -4.74
N VAL A 175 -9.60 16.59 -3.95
CA VAL A 175 -8.30 17.18 -4.27
C VAL A 175 -7.49 16.19 -5.09
N GLU A 176 -7.19 16.53 -6.36
CA GLU A 176 -6.24 15.77 -7.17
C GLU A 176 -4.82 16.03 -6.64
N SER A 177 -4.05 14.97 -6.44
CA SER A 177 -2.67 15.02 -5.95
C SER A 177 -1.74 14.56 -7.08
N PRO A 178 -1.06 15.48 -7.77
CA PRO A 178 -0.05 15.10 -8.77
C PRO A 178 1.07 14.28 -8.11
N PHE A 179 1.55 13.27 -8.81
CA PHE A 179 2.66 12.44 -8.34
C PHE A 179 3.49 11.92 -9.50
N GLU A 180 4.70 11.54 -9.19
CA GLU A 180 5.61 10.82 -10.09
C GLU A 180 6.12 9.58 -9.38
N PHE A 181 6.53 8.57 -10.16
CA PHE A 181 7.14 7.39 -9.60
C PHE A 181 8.53 7.71 -9.08
N GLU A 182 8.77 7.42 -7.80
CA GLU A 182 10.09 7.59 -7.18
C GLU A 182 10.98 6.36 -7.50
N PRO A 183 12.07 6.54 -8.26
CA PRO A 183 12.93 5.42 -8.68
C PRO A 183 13.84 4.91 -7.55
N GLN A 184 13.96 5.66 -6.46
CA GLN A 184 14.96 5.40 -5.43
C GLN A 184 14.29 5.31 -4.07
N GLY A 185 14.67 4.28 -3.31
CA GLY A 185 14.22 4.13 -1.93
C GLY A 185 14.99 5.02 -0.94
N SER A 186 14.86 4.70 0.32
CA SER A 186 15.51 5.42 1.41
C SER A 186 17.03 5.41 1.27
N LYS A 187 17.66 6.57 1.41
CA LYS A 187 19.12 6.75 1.29
C LYS A 187 19.71 7.37 2.54
N ILE A 188 20.91 6.95 2.88
CA ILE A 188 21.74 7.66 3.85
C ILE A 188 22.31 8.90 3.15
N ILE A 189 21.86 10.09 3.56
CA ILE A 189 22.32 11.37 3.03
C ILE A 189 23.37 12.05 3.89
N TYR A 190 23.53 11.59 5.14
CA TYR A 190 24.51 12.11 6.07
C TYR A 190 24.90 11.08 7.11
N VAL A 191 26.19 10.93 7.36
CA VAL A 191 26.77 10.12 8.44
C VAL A 191 27.64 11.03 9.30
N ASN A 192 27.39 11.10 10.61
CA ASN A 192 28.23 11.80 11.57
C ASN A 192 29.08 10.76 12.34
N ASP A 193 30.35 10.67 11.99
CA ASP A 193 31.29 9.75 12.61
C ASP A 193 31.73 10.19 14.05
N GLN A 194 31.28 11.35 14.51
CA GLN A 194 31.64 11.89 15.83
C GLN A 194 30.73 11.44 16.99
N VAL A 195 29.75 10.58 16.75
CA VAL A 195 28.94 10.02 17.84
C VAL A 195 29.72 8.85 18.48
N PRO A 196 30.23 9.00 19.72
CA PRO A 196 30.99 7.91 20.37
C PRO A 196 30.11 6.66 20.50
N LEU A 197 30.62 5.51 20.08
CA LEU A 197 29.96 4.19 20.21
C LEU A 197 29.52 3.88 21.65
N SER A 198 30.11 4.52 22.65
CA SER A 198 29.72 4.45 24.07
C SER A 198 28.30 4.93 24.33
N SER A 199 27.77 5.88 23.54
CA SER A 199 26.40 6.39 23.72
C SER A 199 25.32 5.42 23.22
N MET A 200 25.67 4.49 22.33
CA MET A 200 24.76 3.45 21.85
C MET A 200 24.61 2.26 22.82
N ARG A 201 25.62 1.97 23.63
CA ARG A 201 25.56 0.89 24.67
C ARG A 201 24.57 1.23 25.79
N LEU A 202 24.52 2.48 26.22
CA LEU A 202 23.61 2.92 27.30
C LEU A 202 22.11 2.79 26.95
N LYS A 203 21.76 2.80 25.67
CA LYS A 203 20.36 2.60 25.25
C LYS A 203 19.94 1.12 25.23
N ARG A 204 20.88 0.19 25.08
CA ARG A 204 20.59 -1.25 25.12
C ARG A 204 20.30 -1.77 26.55
N GLU A 205 21.04 -1.28 27.53
CA GLU A 205 20.83 -1.71 28.92
C GLU A 205 19.52 -1.21 29.54
N LYS A 206 19.06 0.01 29.14
CA LYS A 206 17.75 0.51 29.55
C LYS A 206 16.55 -0.26 28.96
N LYS A 207 16.71 -0.93 27.80
CA LYS A 207 15.64 -1.74 27.18
C LYS A 207 15.38 -3.07 27.90
N ILE A 208 16.40 -3.66 28.52
CA ILE A 208 16.26 -4.91 29.27
C ILE A 208 15.45 -4.69 30.55
N SER A 209 15.58 -3.51 31.17
CA SER A 209 14.85 -3.14 32.40
C SER A 209 13.34 -2.88 32.19
N PHE A 210 12.91 -2.56 30.95
CA PHE A 210 11.49 -2.28 30.67
C PHE A 210 10.67 -3.58 30.45
N ARG A 211 11.32 -4.67 30.00
CA ARG A 211 10.66 -5.98 29.84
C ARG A 211 10.31 -6.67 31.14
N ASP A 212 11.11 -6.46 32.19
CA ASP A 212 10.87 -7.11 33.48
C ASP A 212 9.78 -6.45 34.32
N LYS A 213 9.44 -5.15 34.05
CA LYS A 213 8.40 -4.45 34.81
C LYS A 213 6.98 -4.80 34.38
N ASN A 214 6.78 -5.29 33.15
CA ASN A 214 5.44 -5.67 32.67
C ASN A 214 5.06 -7.12 32.98
N LYS A 215 6.05 -8.01 33.25
CA LYS A 215 5.74 -9.39 33.66
C LYS A 215 5.30 -9.53 35.12
N THR A 216 5.56 -8.54 35.96
CA THR A 216 5.17 -8.56 37.38
C THR A 216 3.76 -8.01 37.64
N LYS A 217 3.06 -7.49 36.64
CA LYS A 217 1.69 -6.99 36.82
C LYS A 217 0.57 -8.00 36.47
N GLU A 218 0.91 -9.13 35.86
CA GLU A 218 -0.07 -10.17 35.48
C GLU A 218 -0.22 -11.31 36.52
N MET A 219 0.46 -11.23 37.68
CA MET A 219 0.35 -12.24 38.72
C MET A 219 -0.29 -11.72 40.04
N ALA A 220 -1.05 -10.66 40.00
CA ALA A 220 -1.82 -10.17 41.14
C ALA A 220 -3.19 -9.64 40.71
N ILE A 221 -4.09 -10.58 40.40
CA ILE A 221 -5.55 -10.52 40.68
C ILE A 221 -6.05 -11.97 40.63
#